data_830abfabdb2dcd599c7f4cca0e050d0b
#
_entry.id   830abfabdb2dcd599c7f4cca0e050d0b
#
_cell.length_a   1.000
_cell.length_b   1.000
_cell.length_c   1.000
_cell.angle_alpha   90.00
_cell.angle_beta   90.00
_cell.angle_gamma   90.00
#
_symmetry.space_group_name_H-M   'P 1'
#
loop_
_entity.id
_entity.type
_entity.pdbx_description
1 polymer ?
#
loop_
_entity_poly.entity_id
_entity_poly.type
_entity_poly.pdbx_seq_one_letter_code
_entity_poly.pdbx_strand_id
1 'polypeptide(L)'
;GRGLAKDEMEMRADLRRQGIAATRVKKERQWFRTEGKITAEDIAVFARQLATMLTAGIPMVQAFEIIGVGHDKPAMQKLVLAIKSDIETGNALNQALAKHPLYFDDLFVNLVEAGEHAGALETVLDKIATYKEKTEALKKKIKKALFYPAAVLGVAIIVTDILLLFVIPQFESLFKGFGADLPAF
;
A
#
# COMPACT_ATOMS: atom_id res chain seq x y z
N GLY A 1 -10.12 10.73 28.21
CA GLY A 1 -9.87 11.81 27.24
C GLY A 1 -8.43 11.73 26.74
N ARG A 2 -8.18 12.17 25.50
CA ARG A 2 -6.85 12.32 24.93
C ARG A 2 -6.49 13.80 24.95
N GLY A 3 -5.26 14.16 25.37
CA GLY A 3 -4.78 15.53 25.38
C GLY A 3 -3.37 15.60 24.79
N LEU A 4 -3.01 16.73 24.21
CA LEU A 4 -1.68 17.00 23.66
C LEU A 4 -0.85 17.73 24.70
N ALA A 5 0.24 17.12 25.18
CA ALA A 5 1.24 17.76 26.01
C ALA A 5 2.61 17.17 25.70
N LYS A 6 3.68 17.96 25.87
CA LYS A 6 5.05 17.54 25.64
C LYS A 6 5.50 16.45 26.62
N ASP A 7 5.07 16.56 27.87
CA ASP A 7 5.47 15.66 28.96
C ASP A 7 4.30 15.28 29.87
N GLU A 8 4.46 14.16 30.59
CA GLU A 8 3.47 13.66 31.55
C GLU A 8 3.20 14.65 32.70
N MET A 9 4.22 15.42 33.10
CA MET A 9 4.09 16.44 34.15
C MET A 9 3.24 17.62 33.66
N GLU A 10 3.45 18.07 32.43
CA GLU A 10 2.67 19.16 31.81
C GLU A 10 1.21 18.78 31.67
N MET A 11 0.92 17.56 31.23
CA MET A 11 -0.44 17.03 31.13
C MET A 11 -1.13 16.96 32.48
N ARG A 12 -0.42 16.56 33.53
CA ARG A 12 -0.98 16.51 34.91
C ARG A 12 -1.25 17.90 35.47
N ALA A 13 -0.40 18.88 35.14
CA ALA A 13 -0.59 20.27 35.53
C ALA A 13 -1.82 20.90 34.87
N ASP A 14 -1.99 20.63 33.55
CA ASP A 14 -3.14 21.14 32.79
C ASP A 14 -4.47 20.49 33.26
N LEU A 15 -4.47 19.19 33.53
CA LEU A 15 -5.65 18.50 34.03
C LEU A 15 -6.03 19.00 35.47
N ARG A 16 -5.03 19.32 36.30
CA ARG A 16 -5.30 19.94 37.61
C ARG A 16 -5.89 21.34 37.50
N ARG A 17 -5.41 22.13 36.51
CA ARG A 17 -5.98 23.48 36.25
C ARG A 17 -7.44 23.38 35.79
N GLN A 18 -7.80 22.31 35.10
CA GLN A 18 -9.18 22.05 34.66
C GLN A 18 -10.05 21.33 35.72
N GLY A 19 -9.53 21.15 36.96
CA GLY A 19 -10.27 20.52 38.04
C GLY A 19 -10.46 19.00 37.92
N ILE A 20 -9.70 18.36 36.98
CA ILE A 20 -9.81 16.92 36.71
C ILE A 20 -8.71 16.18 37.47
N ALA A 21 -9.06 15.37 38.45
CA ALA A 21 -8.13 14.49 39.16
C ALA A 21 -7.79 13.28 38.27
N ALA A 22 -6.69 13.35 37.51
CA ALA A 22 -6.24 12.23 36.71
C ALA A 22 -5.55 11.18 37.59
N THR A 23 -6.17 10.03 37.76
CA THR A 23 -5.63 8.88 38.52
C THR A 23 -4.47 8.18 37.79
N ARG A 24 -4.42 8.25 36.44
CA ARG A 24 -3.35 7.67 35.65
C ARG A 24 -3.20 8.42 34.33
N VAL A 25 -2.04 9.02 34.14
CA VAL A 25 -1.62 9.55 32.82
C VAL A 25 -0.67 8.53 32.21
N LYS A 26 -0.98 8.03 31.03
CA LYS A 26 -0.12 7.09 30.30
C LYS A 26 0.32 7.77 29.02
N LYS A 27 1.62 7.92 28.84
CA LYS A 27 2.20 8.36 27.57
C LYS A 27 1.79 7.34 26.51
N GLU A 28 0.92 7.75 25.60
CA GLU A 28 0.65 6.94 24.42
C GLU A 28 1.94 6.94 23.61
N ARG A 29 2.69 5.83 23.67
CA ARG A 29 3.80 5.62 22.73
C ARG A 29 3.17 5.74 21.35
N GLN A 30 3.47 6.84 20.67
CA GLN A 30 3.39 6.82 19.23
C GLN A 30 4.41 5.75 18.80
N TRP A 31 3.97 4.50 18.76
CA TRP A 31 4.63 3.51 17.95
C TRP A 31 4.71 4.19 16.59
N PHE A 32 5.92 4.33 16.08
CA PHE A 32 6.15 4.75 14.72
C PHE A 32 5.21 3.89 13.88
N ARG A 33 4.02 4.42 13.61
CA ARG A 33 3.17 3.89 12.55
C ARG A 33 4.01 4.16 11.33
N THR A 34 4.78 3.17 10.92
CA THR A 34 5.46 3.15 9.64
C THR A 34 4.41 3.65 8.66
N GLU A 35 4.69 4.78 8.01
CA GLU A 35 3.79 5.32 6.99
C GLU A 35 3.66 4.19 5.97
N GLY A 36 2.62 3.37 6.12
CA GLY A 36 2.46 2.16 5.33
C GLY A 36 2.47 2.56 3.85
N LYS A 37 3.30 1.90 3.04
CA LYS A 37 3.39 2.17 1.60
C LYS A 37 1.99 2.09 0.99
N ILE A 38 1.58 3.15 0.29
CA ILE A 38 0.34 3.17 -0.48
C ILE A 38 0.46 2.15 -1.61
N THR A 39 -0.49 1.25 -1.71
CA THR A 39 -0.54 0.20 -2.72
C THR A 39 -1.54 0.53 -3.83
N ALA A 40 -1.42 -0.14 -4.97
CA ALA A 40 -2.41 0.00 -6.04
C ALA A 40 -3.83 -0.45 -5.60
N GLU A 41 -3.91 -1.36 -4.62
CA GLU A 41 -5.18 -1.77 -4.01
C GLU A 41 -5.81 -0.63 -3.20
N ASP A 42 -5.00 0.14 -2.45
CA ASP A 42 -5.50 1.30 -1.69
C ASP A 42 -6.08 2.35 -2.64
N ILE A 43 -5.44 2.57 -3.80
CA ILE A 43 -5.93 3.50 -4.83
C ILE A 43 -7.24 2.98 -5.48
N ALA A 44 -7.35 1.66 -5.71
CA ALA A 44 -8.58 1.08 -6.22
C ALA A 44 -9.76 1.24 -5.24
N VAL A 45 -9.50 0.99 -3.94
CA VAL A 45 -10.50 1.19 -2.87
C VAL A 45 -10.89 2.66 -2.75
N PHE A 46 -9.91 3.57 -2.78
CA PHE A 46 -10.15 5.01 -2.79
C PHE A 46 -11.07 5.43 -3.96
N ALA A 47 -10.75 5.00 -5.19
CA ALA A 47 -11.56 5.32 -6.36
C ALA A 47 -13.01 4.78 -6.23
N ARG A 48 -13.17 3.57 -5.69
CA ARG A 48 -14.48 2.96 -5.42
C ARG A 48 -15.27 3.74 -4.38
N GLN A 49 -14.64 4.12 -3.28
CA GLN A 49 -15.28 4.91 -2.22
C GLN A 49 -15.72 6.28 -2.75
N LEU A 50 -14.83 6.96 -3.49
CA LEU A 50 -15.13 8.26 -4.08
C LEU A 50 -16.29 8.17 -5.08
N ALA A 51 -16.25 7.20 -6.00
CA ALA A 51 -17.35 6.97 -6.95
C ALA A 51 -18.69 6.75 -6.24
N THR A 52 -18.70 5.90 -5.20
CA THR A 52 -19.91 5.59 -4.42
C THR A 52 -20.47 6.84 -3.72
N MET A 53 -19.59 7.64 -3.11
CA MET A 53 -20.02 8.87 -2.43
C MET A 53 -20.58 9.92 -3.39
N LEU A 54 -19.91 10.11 -4.54
CA LEU A 54 -20.39 11.03 -5.57
C LEU A 54 -21.73 10.56 -6.16
N THR A 55 -21.89 9.26 -6.41
CA THR A 55 -23.18 8.68 -6.86
C THR A 55 -24.29 8.88 -5.82
N ALA A 56 -23.94 8.87 -4.52
CA ALA A 56 -24.88 9.18 -3.43
C ALA A 56 -25.17 10.69 -3.29
N GLY A 57 -24.58 11.55 -4.14
CA GLY A 57 -24.76 13.00 -4.12
C GLY A 57 -23.97 13.72 -3.03
N ILE A 58 -22.98 13.06 -2.41
CA ILE A 58 -22.11 13.71 -1.41
C ILE A 58 -21.17 14.68 -2.14
N PRO A 59 -21.07 15.95 -1.70
CA PRO A 59 -20.13 16.91 -2.28
C PRO A 59 -18.70 16.40 -2.26
N MET A 60 -17.94 16.66 -3.33
CA MET A 60 -16.58 16.12 -3.52
C MET A 60 -15.65 16.40 -2.34
N VAL A 61 -15.59 17.64 -1.86
CA VAL A 61 -14.73 18.02 -0.71
C VAL A 61 -15.09 17.22 0.53
N GLN A 62 -16.38 17.01 0.78
CA GLN A 62 -16.84 16.22 1.93
C GLN A 62 -16.51 14.73 1.75
N ALA A 63 -16.61 14.18 0.54
CA ALA A 63 -16.22 12.81 0.25
C ALA A 63 -14.73 12.59 0.54
N PHE A 64 -13.86 13.50 0.10
CA PHE A 64 -12.42 13.45 0.40
C PHE A 64 -12.13 13.53 1.90
N GLU A 65 -12.86 14.38 2.66
CA GLU A 65 -12.72 14.47 4.12
C GLU A 65 -13.05 13.12 4.79
N ILE A 66 -14.21 12.54 4.44
CA ILE A 66 -14.67 11.26 5.02
C ILE A 66 -13.66 10.15 4.72
N ILE A 67 -13.20 10.05 3.47
CA ILE A 67 -12.23 9.01 3.06
C ILE A 67 -10.88 9.25 3.75
N GLY A 68 -10.40 10.50 3.77
CA GLY A 68 -9.11 10.84 4.35
C GLY A 68 -9.05 10.56 5.84
N VAL A 69 -10.04 11.04 6.61
CA VAL A 69 -10.07 10.84 8.07
C VAL A 69 -10.35 9.37 8.42
N GLY A 70 -11.18 8.69 7.63
CA GLY A 70 -11.59 7.31 7.87
C GLY A 70 -10.56 6.24 7.49
N HIS A 71 -9.48 6.59 6.79
CA HIS A 71 -8.52 5.59 6.29
C HIS A 71 -7.54 5.13 7.38
N ASP A 72 -7.25 3.82 7.45
CA ASP A 72 -6.37 3.24 8.48
C ASP A 72 -4.88 3.58 8.28
N LYS A 73 -4.45 3.80 7.04
CA LYS A 73 -3.04 4.09 6.68
C LYS A 73 -2.75 5.59 6.74
N PRO A 74 -1.83 6.06 7.59
CA PRO A 74 -1.48 7.49 7.69
C PRO A 74 -0.99 8.10 6.38
N ALA A 75 -0.25 7.33 5.57
CA ALA A 75 0.20 7.80 4.26
C ALA A 75 -0.97 8.09 3.31
N MET A 76 -2.00 7.23 3.32
CA MET A 76 -3.18 7.43 2.49
C MET A 76 -4.03 8.60 3.01
N GLN A 77 -4.16 8.76 4.33
CA GLN A 77 -4.81 9.94 4.93
C GLN A 77 -4.15 11.24 4.43
N LYS A 78 -2.82 11.32 4.53
CA LYS A 78 -2.06 12.49 4.07
C LYS A 78 -2.28 12.77 2.59
N LEU A 79 -2.23 11.74 1.74
CA LEU A 79 -2.46 11.86 0.31
C LEU A 79 -3.85 12.41 0.01
N VAL A 80 -4.89 11.79 0.57
CA VAL A 80 -6.29 12.17 0.31
C VAL A 80 -6.59 13.58 0.82
N LEU A 81 -6.08 13.94 2.00
CA LEU A 81 -6.27 15.28 2.57
C LEU A 81 -5.45 16.35 1.82
N ALA A 82 -4.30 16.01 1.25
CA ALA A 82 -3.54 16.93 0.38
C ALA A 82 -4.32 17.22 -0.91
N ILE A 83 -4.89 16.19 -1.55
CA ILE A 83 -5.74 16.36 -2.75
C ILE A 83 -6.98 17.19 -2.40
N LYS A 84 -7.62 16.92 -1.25
CA LYS A 84 -8.75 17.71 -0.75
C LYS A 84 -8.38 19.20 -0.67
N SER A 85 -7.25 19.52 -0.04
CA SER A 85 -6.78 20.90 0.11
C SER A 85 -6.56 21.59 -1.25
N ASP A 86 -6.04 20.85 -2.24
CA ASP A 86 -5.89 21.37 -3.60
C ASP A 86 -7.24 21.70 -4.25
N ILE A 87 -8.25 20.85 -4.05
CA ILE A 87 -9.61 21.08 -4.57
C ILE A 87 -10.26 22.27 -3.86
N GLU A 88 -10.08 22.41 -2.56
CA GLU A 88 -10.58 23.56 -1.77
C GLU A 88 -9.99 24.89 -2.21
N THR A 89 -8.77 24.89 -2.75
CA THR A 89 -8.12 26.08 -3.32
C THR A 89 -8.58 26.38 -4.76
N GLY A 90 -9.49 25.58 -5.31
CA GLY A 90 -10.10 25.81 -6.63
C GLY A 90 -9.46 25.05 -7.78
N ASN A 91 -8.50 24.14 -7.51
CA ASN A 91 -7.95 23.27 -8.56
C ASN A 91 -8.99 22.22 -8.95
N ALA A 92 -9.04 21.85 -10.25
CA ALA A 92 -9.81 20.71 -10.73
C ALA A 92 -9.24 19.41 -10.16
N LEU A 93 -10.06 18.36 -10.05
CA LEU A 93 -9.64 17.08 -9.49
C LEU A 93 -8.50 16.46 -10.30
N ASN A 94 -8.57 16.48 -11.63
CA ASN A 94 -7.51 15.99 -12.50
C ASN A 94 -6.17 16.67 -12.20
N GLN A 95 -6.16 17.99 -11.99
CA GLN A 95 -4.95 18.76 -11.65
C GLN A 95 -4.40 18.40 -10.27
N ALA A 96 -5.28 18.22 -9.29
CA ALA A 96 -4.89 17.81 -7.95
C ALA A 96 -4.27 16.41 -7.94
N LEU A 97 -4.85 15.48 -8.71
CA LEU A 97 -4.32 14.11 -8.86
C LEU A 97 -2.97 14.07 -9.61
N ALA A 98 -2.81 14.90 -10.65
CA ALA A 98 -1.59 14.98 -11.45
C ALA A 98 -0.34 15.38 -10.64
N LYS A 99 -0.51 16.05 -9.50
CA LYS A 99 0.58 16.36 -8.56
C LYS A 99 1.16 15.12 -7.86
N HIS A 100 0.49 13.98 -7.98
CA HIS A 100 0.86 12.72 -7.30
C HIS A 100 1.06 11.56 -8.30
N PRO A 101 2.01 11.66 -9.26
CA PRO A 101 2.18 10.70 -10.35
C PRO A 101 2.61 9.29 -9.89
N LEU A 102 3.14 9.17 -8.66
CA LEU A 102 3.47 7.86 -8.07
C LEU A 102 2.23 6.98 -7.80
N TYR A 103 1.05 7.59 -7.67
CA TYR A 103 -0.19 6.92 -7.29
C TYR A 103 -1.23 6.97 -8.39
N PHE A 104 -1.26 8.06 -9.16
CA PHE A 104 -2.20 8.30 -10.24
C PHE A 104 -1.44 8.43 -11.56
N ASP A 105 -1.55 7.39 -12.37
CA ASP A 105 -0.95 7.36 -13.71
C ASP A 105 -1.68 8.30 -14.68
N ASP A 106 -1.05 8.63 -15.81
CA ASP A 106 -1.60 9.54 -16.81
C ASP A 106 -2.97 9.07 -17.31
N LEU A 107 -3.19 7.75 -17.41
CA LEU A 107 -4.47 7.21 -17.81
C LEU A 107 -5.57 7.55 -16.79
N PHE A 108 -5.25 7.43 -15.49
CA PHE A 108 -6.18 7.79 -14.42
C PHE A 108 -6.54 9.28 -14.51
N VAL A 109 -5.55 10.14 -14.61
CA VAL A 109 -5.71 11.61 -14.65
C VAL A 109 -6.54 12.02 -15.87
N ASN A 110 -6.20 11.53 -17.06
CA ASN A 110 -6.92 11.86 -18.30
C ASN A 110 -8.37 11.36 -18.29
N LEU A 111 -8.63 10.19 -17.72
CA LEU A 111 -10.01 9.69 -17.56
C LEU A 111 -10.81 10.55 -16.60
N VAL A 112 -10.22 10.99 -15.49
CA VAL A 112 -10.86 11.90 -14.53
C VAL A 112 -11.15 13.24 -15.20
N GLU A 113 -10.19 13.81 -15.96
CA GLU A 113 -10.38 15.03 -16.73
C GLU A 113 -11.57 14.93 -17.68
N ALA A 114 -11.64 13.85 -18.45
CA ALA A 114 -12.77 13.62 -19.34
C ALA A 114 -14.10 13.51 -18.58
N GLY A 115 -14.10 12.87 -17.40
CA GLY A 115 -15.26 12.76 -16.53
C GLY A 115 -15.71 14.11 -15.95
N GLU A 116 -14.76 14.97 -15.54
CA GLU A 116 -15.05 16.32 -15.06
C GLU A 116 -15.68 17.17 -16.15
N HIS A 117 -15.11 17.16 -17.36
CA HIS A 117 -15.66 17.91 -18.50
C HIS A 117 -17.05 17.42 -18.94
N ALA A 118 -17.29 16.11 -18.85
CA ALA A 118 -18.57 15.50 -19.21
C ALA A 118 -19.64 15.59 -18.11
N GLY A 119 -19.29 16.02 -16.89
CA GLY A 119 -20.18 15.99 -15.73
C GLY A 119 -20.59 14.56 -15.31
N ALA A 120 -19.75 13.56 -15.62
CA ALA A 120 -19.99 12.14 -15.37
C ALA A 120 -18.87 11.50 -14.56
N LEU A 121 -18.33 12.27 -13.61
CA LEU A 121 -17.15 11.89 -12.83
C LEU A 121 -17.38 10.60 -12.03
N GLU A 122 -18.57 10.43 -11.43
CA GLU A 122 -18.95 9.24 -10.69
C GLU A 122 -18.89 7.97 -11.55
N THR A 123 -19.38 8.07 -12.79
CA THR A 123 -19.37 6.94 -13.74
C THR A 123 -17.94 6.58 -14.16
N VAL A 124 -17.10 7.58 -14.41
CA VAL A 124 -15.71 7.37 -14.79
C VAL A 124 -14.92 6.76 -13.64
N LEU A 125 -15.06 7.28 -12.44
CA LEU A 125 -14.40 6.75 -11.23
C LEU A 125 -14.84 5.32 -10.94
N ASP A 126 -16.11 4.96 -11.14
CA ASP A 126 -16.59 3.58 -10.98
C ASP A 126 -15.92 2.61 -11.97
N LYS A 127 -15.78 3.04 -13.24
CA LYS A 127 -15.06 2.26 -14.25
C LYS A 127 -13.57 2.11 -13.92
N ILE A 128 -12.92 3.18 -13.48
CA ILE A 128 -11.52 3.14 -13.04
C ILE A 128 -11.35 2.20 -11.86
N ALA A 129 -12.21 2.29 -10.84
CA ALA A 129 -12.18 1.41 -9.68
C ALA A 129 -12.32 -0.06 -10.11
N THR A 130 -13.32 -0.36 -10.94
CA THR A 130 -13.55 -1.72 -11.47
C THR A 130 -12.34 -2.25 -12.24
N TYR A 131 -11.71 -1.43 -13.07
CA TYR A 131 -10.51 -1.81 -13.81
C TYR A 131 -9.33 -2.10 -12.87
N LYS A 132 -9.05 -1.21 -11.92
CA LYS A 132 -7.97 -1.36 -10.93
C LYS A 132 -8.20 -2.60 -10.05
N GLU A 133 -9.40 -2.83 -9.55
CA GLU A 133 -9.78 -4.01 -8.75
C GLU A 133 -9.55 -5.33 -9.52
N LYS A 134 -10.00 -5.39 -10.78
CA LYS A 134 -9.79 -6.58 -11.63
C LYS A 134 -8.30 -6.82 -11.89
N THR A 135 -7.54 -5.76 -12.17
CA THR A 135 -6.10 -5.85 -12.41
C THR A 135 -5.36 -6.37 -11.18
N GLU A 136 -5.67 -5.85 -9.99
CA GLU A 136 -5.06 -6.32 -8.75
C GLU A 136 -5.48 -7.76 -8.40
N ALA A 137 -6.73 -8.13 -8.65
CA ALA A 137 -7.19 -9.52 -8.47
C ALA A 137 -6.45 -10.50 -9.41
N LEU A 138 -6.21 -10.10 -10.67
CA LEU A 138 -5.42 -10.89 -11.62
C LEU A 138 -3.95 -11.02 -11.18
N LYS A 139 -3.31 -9.91 -10.77
CA LYS A 139 -1.94 -9.94 -10.23
C LYS A 139 -1.81 -10.89 -9.03
N LYS A 140 -2.77 -10.84 -8.10
CA LYS A 140 -2.82 -11.75 -6.94
C LYS A 140 -2.95 -13.22 -7.37
N LYS A 141 -3.80 -13.52 -8.37
CA LYS A 141 -3.96 -14.88 -8.91
C LYS A 141 -2.66 -15.37 -9.58
N ILE A 142 -2.03 -14.54 -10.41
CA ILE A 142 -0.76 -14.87 -11.07
C ILE A 142 0.34 -15.13 -10.04
N LYS A 143 0.48 -14.26 -9.04
CA LYS A 143 1.47 -14.43 -7.97
C LYS A 143 1.28 -15.75 -7.21
N LYS A 144 0.03 -16.12 -6.91
CA LYS A 144 -0.29 -17.41 -6.27
C LYS A 144 0.05 -18.59 -7.18
N ALA A 145 -0.28 -18.51 -8.48
CA ALA A 145 0.01 -19.57 -9.44
C ALA A 145 1.51 -19.79 -9.65
N LEU A 146 2.31 -18.73 -9.62
CA LEU A 146 3.77 -18.81 -9.77
C LEU A 146 4.51 -19.31 -8.53
N PHE A 147 3.85 -19.35 -7.39
CA PHE A 147 4.47 -19.82 -6.14
C PHE A 147 4.93 -21.27 -6.22
N TYR A 148 4.07 -22.17 -6.76
CA TYR A 148 4.39 -23.58 -6.89
C TYR A 148 5.58 -23.85 -7.83
N PRO A 149 5.62 -23.35 -9.07
CA PRO A 149 6.78 -23.50 -9.94
C PRO A 149 8.07 -22.95 -9.33
N ALA A 150 8.01 -21.80 -8.67
CA ALA A 150 9.17 -21.19 -8.02
C ALA A 150 9.70 -22.08 -6.87
N ALA A 151 8.81 -22.68 -6.07
CA ALA A 151 9.21 -23.60 -5.01
C ALA A 151 9.85 -24.87 -5.57
N VAL A 152 9.29 -25.46 -6.63
CA VAL A 152 9.86 -26.65 -7.28
C VAL A 152 11.24 -26.38 -7.85
N LEU A 153 11.43 -25.26 -8.56
CA LEU A 153 12.74 -24.86 -9.09
C LEU A 153 13.74 -24.60 -7.97
N GLY A 154 13.33 -23.97 -6.88
CA GLY A 154 14.18 -23.75 -5.72
C GLY A 154 14.68 -25.06 -5.11
N VAL A 155 13.81 -26.04 -4.93
CA VAL A 155 14.20 -27.37 -4.42
C VAL A 155 15.12 -28.08 -5.42
N ALA A 156 14.84 -28.04 -6.72
CA ALA A 156 15.69 -28.65 -7.73
C ALA A 156 17.11 -28.06 -7.72
N ILE A 157 17.26 -26.76 -7.61
CA ILE A 157 18.57 -26.09 -7.51
C ILE A 157 19.31 -26.56 -6.25
N ILE A 158 18.65 -26.55 -5.08
CA ILE A 158 19.27 -26.98 -3.82
C ILE A 158 19.75 -28.44 -3.91
N VAL A 159 18.92 -29.35 -4.45
CA VAL A 159 19.28 -30.76 -4.62
C VAL A 159 20.47 -30.89 -5.58
N THR A 160 20.47 -30.17 -6.69
CA THR A 160 21.59 -30.17 -7.64
C THR A 160 22.88 -29.68 -6.98
N ASP A 161 22.84 -28.58 -6.23
CA ASP A 161 24.01 -28.06 -5.53
C ASP A 161 24.55 -29.06 -4.49
N ILE A 162 23.68 -29.74 -3.75
CA ILE A 162 24.07 -30.78 -2.80
C ILE A 162 24.79 -31.93 -3.53
N LEU A 163 24.24 -32.39 -4.65
CA LEU A 163 24.84 -33.44 -5.45
C LEU A 163 26.24 -33.04 -5.98
N LEU A 164 26.36 -31.84 -6.52
CA LEU A 164 27.61 -31.32 -7.06
C LEU A 164 28.69 -31.14 -5.97
N LEU A 165 28.32 -30.62 -4.80
CA LEU A 165 29.28 -30.26 -3.77
C LEU A 165 29.66 -31.45 -2.85
N PHE A 166 28.73 -32.39 -2.64
CA PHE A 166 28.96 -33.46 -1.67
C PHE A 166 29.11 -34.85 -2.30
N VAL A 167 28.30 -35.15 -3.33
CA VAL A 167 28.25 -36.51 -3.91
C VAL A 167 29.35 -36.69 -4.95
N ILE A 168 29.53 -35.75 -5.86
CA ILE A 168 30.55 -35.85 -6.91
C ILE A 168 31.99 -36.00 -6.35
N PRO A 169 32.42 -35.22 -5.33
CA PRO A 169 33.75 -35.38 -4.77
C PRO A 169 33.98 -36.72 -4.09
N GLN A 170 32.93 -37.34 -3.54
CA GLN A 170 33.06 -38.70 -2.98
C GLN A 170 33.30 -39.74 -4.07
N PHE A 171 32.63 -39.63 -5.22
CA PHE A 171 32.91 -40.48 -6.36
C PHE A 171 34.31 -40.24 -6.92
N GLU A 172 34.76 -38.99 -7.02
CA GLU A 172 36.10 -38.66 -7.46
C GLU A 172 37.18 -39.31 -6.59
N SER A 173 37.01 -39.30 -5.27
CA SER A 173 37.93 -39.95 -4.34
C SER A 173 37.97 -41.49 -4.48
N LEU A 174 36.81 -42.09 -4.74
CA LEU A 174 36.69 -43.53 -5.02
C LEU A 174 37.37 -43.92 -6.32
N PHE A 175 37.15 -43.19 -7.41
CA PHE A 175 37.80 -43.48 -8.71
C PHE A 175 39.32 -43.30 -8.67
N LYS A 176 39.81 -42.27 -7.98
CA LYS A 176 41.27 -42.13 -7.75
C LYS A 176 41.86 -43.31 -6.96
N GLY A 177 41.10 -43.91 -6.03
CA GLY A 177 41.49 -45.10 -5.30
C GLY A 177 41.60 -46.38 -6.17
N PHE A 178 40.87 -46.43 -7.30
CA PHE A 178 40.90 -47.52 -8.27
C PHE A 178 41.87 -47.27 -9.45
N GLY A 179 42.59 -46.15 -9.46
CA GLY A 179 43.59 -45.83 -10.49
C GLY A 179 43.00 -45.37 -11.85
N ALA A 180 41.73 -44.94 -11.87
CA ALA A 180 41.05 -44.43 -13.04
C ALA A 180 40.82 -42.93 -12.88
N ASP A 181 41.17 -42.12 -13.89
CA ASP A 181 40.81 -40.69 -13.94
C ASP A 181 39.40 -40.54 -14.49
N LEU A 182 38.64 -39.59 -13.89
CA LEU A 182 37.31 -39.21 -14.39
C LEU A 182 37.47 -38.54 -15.77
N PRO A 183 36.60 -38.86 -16.76
CA PRO A 183 36.56 -38.12 -18.01
C PRO A 183 36.17 -36.66 -17.70
N ALA A 184 36.99 -35.75 -18.24
CA ALA A 184 36.72 -34.29 -18.16
C ALA A 184 35.42 -33.99 -18.95
N PHE A 185 34.40 -33.51 -18.22
CA PHE A 185 33.17 -32.94 -18.81
C PHE A 185 33.25 -31.43 -18.80
#